data_6f0c0dc86b4a209fe91ddf5e0b50cee2
#
_entry.id   6f0c0dc86b4a209fe91ddf5e0b50cee2
#
_cell.length_a   1.000
_cell.length_b   1.000
_cell.length_c   1.000
_cell.angle_alpha   90.00
_cell.angle_beta   90.00
_cell.angle_gamma   90.00
#
_symmetry.space_group_name_H-M   'P 1'
#
loop_
_entity.id
_entity.type
_entity.pdbx_description
1 polymer ?
#
loop_
_entity_poly.entity_id
_entity_poly.type
_entity_poly.pdbx_seq_one_letter_code
_entity_poly.pdbx_strand_id
1 'polypeptide(L)'
;MNDGAEAVLQAARSSPSNRRVVVYGISGDAKDTLRFSKYCINAVLPEPLDRQGALRVVRATRLLVINELRIYVRVPILLELNLDTEGRRFKASTLEVSAGGMSLTSDQKFKVGQVMDVSFSLPGGQQVKVGATVCWQREHNQTGIRFEATDERRLAVRRWIDEYLGIS
;
A
#
# COMPACT_ATOMS: atom_id res chain seq x y z
N MET A 1 -1.71 -7.35 30.10
CA MET A 1 -2.53 -7.20 28.87
C MET A 1 -3.72 -8.13 28.96
N ASN A 2 -4.94 -7.63 28.78
CA ASN A 2 -6.21 -8.33 29.03
C ASN A 2 -6.62 -9.25 27.88
N ASP A 3 -7.53 -10.21 28.12
CA ASP A 3 -8.12 -11.09 27.10
C ASP A 3 -8.74 -10.32 25.92
N GLY A 4 -9.15 -9.07 26.14
CA GLY A 4 -9.59 -8.17 25.08
C GLY A 4 -8.51 -7.83 24.02
N ALA A 5 -7.23 -7.78 24.40
CA ALA A 5 -6.15 -7.49 23.46
C ALA A 5 -5.97 -8.62 22.43
N GLU A 6 -6.14 -9.86 22.83
CA GLU A 6 -6.06 -11.03 21.95
C GLU A 6 -7.16 -11.00 20.89
N ALA A 7 -8.38 -10.72 21.29
CA ALA A 7 -9.53 -10.61 20.39
C ALA A 7 -9.33 -9.48 19.36
N VAL A 8 -8.83 -8.31 19.79
CA VAL A 8 -8.53 -7.19 18.91
C VAL A 8 -7.44 -7.55 17.89
N LEU A 9 -6.34 -8.19 18.32
CA LEU A 9 -5.26 -8.61 17.46
C LEU A 9 -5.72 -9.63 16.43
N GLN A 10 -6.51 -10.61 16.86
CA GLN A 10 -7.09 -11.61 15.96
C GLN A 10 -8.02 -10.97 14.93
N ALA A 11 -8.92 -10.09 15.36
CA ALA A 11 -9.80 -9.35 14.46
C ALA A 11 -9.00 -8.51 13.44
N ALA A 12 -7.95 -7.80 13.88
CA ALA A 12 -7.10 -7.02 13.00
C ALA A 12 -6.41 -7.90 11.95
N ARG A 13 -5.84 -9.03 12.34
CA ARG A 13 -5.12 -9.94 11.42
C ARG A 13 -6.05 -10.71 10.48
N SER A 14 -7.29 -10.94 10.87
CA SER A 14 -8.32 -11.58 10.04
C SER A 14 -8.97 -10.59 9.04
N SER A 15 -8.86 -9.30 9.27
CA SER A 15 -9.43 -8.27 8.42
C SER A 15 -8.60 -8.08 7.14
N PRO A 16 -9.19 -8.14 5.94
CA PRO A 16 -8.48 -7.86 4.69
C PRO A 16 -7.81 -6.48 4.67
N SER A 17 -8.43 -5.47 5.30
CA SER A 17 -7.94 -4.09 5.36
C SER A 17 -6.87 -3.88 6.43
N ASN A 18 -6.92 -4.62 7.55
CA ASN A 18 -6.08 -4.35 8.72
C ASN A 18 -5.01 -5.42 8.98
N ARG A 19 -5.00 -6.53 8.22
CA ARG A 19 -4.07 -7.65 8.45
C ARG A 19 -2.59 -7.28 8.44
N ARG A 20 -2.23 -6.14 7.84
CA ARG A 20 -0.87 -5.62 7.71
C ARG A 20 -0.59 -4.40 8.59
N VAL A 21 -1.56 -3.96 9.39
CA VAL A 21 -1.37 -2.81 10.28
C VAL A 21 -0.17 -3.05 11.19
N VAL A 22 0.66 -2.02 11.36
CA VAL A 22 1.80 -2.07 12.29
C VAL A 22 1.26 -1.98 13.71
N VAL A 23 1.59 -2.98 14.52
CA VAL A 23 1.10 -3.10 15.90
C VAL A 23 2.26 -3.04 16.87
N TYR A 24 2.15 -2.15 17.83
CA TYR A 24 3.04 -2.06 19.00
C TYR A 24 2.31 -2.56 20.23
N GLY A 25 2.89 -3.52 20.94
CA GLY A 25 2.43 -3.93 22.25
C GLY A 25 3.09 -3.09 23.35
N ILE A 26 2.40 -2.87 24.46
CA ILE A 26 2.99 -2.31 25.68
C ILE A 26 2.88 -3.38 26.76
N SER A 27 4.00 -3.82 27.34
CA SER A 27 4.02 -4.84 28.38
C SER A 27 5.28 -4.75 29.24
N GLY A 28 5.11 -4.99 30.53
CA GLY A 28 6.19 -5.18 31.50
C GLY A 28 6.64 -6.63 31.67
N ASP A 29 5.95 -7.60 31.03
CA ASP A 29 6.24 -9.03 31.15
C ASP A 29 6.68 -9.64 29.83
N ALA A 30 7.84 -10.31 29.87
CA ALA A 30 8.38 -11.05 28.73
C ALA A 30 7.46 -12.20 28.27
N LYS A 31 6.65 -12.78 29.18
CA LYS A 31 5.68 -13.83 28.85
C LYS A 31 4.57 -13.32 27.93
N ASP A 32 4.13 -12.08 28.12
CA ASP A 32 3.16 -11.44 27.25
C ASP A 32 3.71 -11.31 25.83
N THR A 33 4.97 -10.95 25.67
CA THR A 33 5.63 -10.85 24.35
C THR A 33 5.56 -12.18 23.60
N LEU A 34 5.85 -13.30 24.27
CA LEU A 34 5.77 -14.63 23.68
C LEU A 34 4.31 -15.03 23.34
N ARG A 35 3.37 -14.76 24.27
CA ARG A 35 1.95 -15.06 24.08
C ARG A 35 1.37 -14.37 22.84
N PHE A 36 1.74 -13.11 22.60
CA PHE A 36 1.19 -12.31 21.52
C PHE A 36 2.01 -12.34 20.21
N SER A 37 3.18 -12.98 20.22
CA SER A 37 4.03 -13.13 19.01
C SER A 37 3.30 -13.82 17.85
N LYS A 38 2.40 -14.77 18.14
CA LYS A 38 1.55 -15.45 17.15
C LYS A 38 0.65 -14.50 16.34
N TYR A 39 0.37 -13.30 16.84
CA TYR A 39 -0.39 -12.26 16.15
C TYR A 39 0.49 -11.29 15.37
N CYS A 40 1.77 -11.61 15.16
CA CYS A 40 2.70 -10.77 14.40
C CYS A 40 2.76 -9.34 14.93
N ILE A 41 2.94 -9.17 16.25
CA ILE A 41 3.27 -7.87 16.84
C ILE A 41 4.63 -7.42 16.31
N ASN A 42 4.70 -6.18 15.82
CA ASN A 42 5.89 -5.65 15.17
C ASN A 42 6.98 -5.22 16.16
N ALA A 43 6.59 -4.73 17.33
CA ALA A 43 7.50 -4.48 18.44
C ALA A 43 6.73 -4.38 19.76
N VAL A 44 7.45 -4.51 20.87
CA VAL A 44 6.92 -4.33 22.23
C VAL A 44 7.66 -3.19 22.91
N LEU A 45 6.90 -2.29 23.50
CA LEU A 45 7.37 -1.19 24.31
C LEU A 45 7.34 -1.64 25.78
N PRO A 46 8.42 -1.43 26.55
CA PRO A 46 8.45 -1.80 27.96
C PRO A 46 7.50 -0.93 28.81
N GLU A 47 6.92 -1.51 29.83
CA GLU A 47 6.18 -0.80 30.87
C GLU A 47 7.05 -0.63 32.11
N PRO A 48 7.13 0.56 32.74
CA PRO A 48 6.43 1.79 32.39
C PRO A 48 6.94 2.41 31.08
N LEU A 49 6.02 2.98 30.30
CA LEU A 49 6.37 3.57 29.02
C LEU A 49 7.20 4.84 29.21
N ASP A 50 8.46 4.81 28.77
CA ASP A 50 9.30 5.99 28.71
C ASP A 50 9.42 6.54 27.31
N ARG A 51 9.59 7.87 27.20
CA ARG A 51 9.66 8.57 25.91
C ARG A 51 10.87 8.13 25.09
N GLN A 52 12.04 7.93 25.71
CA GLN A 52 13.26 7.60 24.99
C GLN A 52 13.22 6.17 24.45
N GLY A 53 12.73 5.23 25.26
CA GLY A 53 12.51 3.84 24.85
C GLY A 53 11.52 3.74 23.72
N ALA A 54 10.39 4.43 23.82
CA ALA A 54 9.38 4.47 22.77
C ALA A 54 9.94 5.03 21.46
N LEU A 55 10.67 6.15 21.52
CA LEU A 55 11.30 6.75 20.32
C LEU A 55 12.32 5.83 19.68
N ARG A 56 13.12 5.08 20.45
CA ARG A 56 14.06 4.09 19.89
C ARG A 56 13.34 3.01 19.11
N VAL A 57 12.28 2.44 19.68
CA VAL A 57 11.50 1.39 19.02
C VAL A 57 10.83 1.92 17.76
N VAL A 58 10.19 3.08 17.80
CA VAL A 58 9.55 3.69 16.62
C VAL A 58 10.56 4.00 15.52
N ARG A 59 11.75 4.50 15.88
CA ARG A 59 12.84 4.74 14.92
C ARG A 59 13.36 3.45 14.29
N ALA A 60 13.55 2.40 15.10
CA ALA A 60 14.01 1.09 14.62
C ALA A 60 13.01 0.44 13.65
N THR A 61 11.71 0.69 13.84
CA THR A 61 10.63 0.15 12.98
C THR A 61 10.17 1.13 11.90
N ARG A 62 10.82 2.29 11.76
CA ARG A 62 10.43 3.34 10.80
C ARG A 62 10.27 2.81 9.38
N LEU A 63 11.21 2.01 8.89
CA LEU A 63 11.15 1.45 7.53
C LEU A 63 9.96 0.52 7.33
N LEU A 64 9.56 -0.22 8.35
CA LEU A 64 8.36 -1.06 8.32
C LEU A 64 7.10 -0.20 8.15
N VAL A 65 6.97 0.85 8.98
CA VAL A 65 5.83 1.79 8.91
C VAL A 65 5.77 2.47 7.55
N ILE A 66 6.90 2.95 7.04
CA ILE A 66 6.99 3.59 5.72
C ILE A 66 6.58 2.62 4.60
N ASN A 67 7.04 1.37 4.64
CA ASN A 67 6.67 0.39 3.63
C ASN A 67 5.16 0.09 3.63
N GLU A 68 4.55 -0.02 4.79
CA GLU A 68 3.10 -0.19 4.88
C GLU A 68 2.35 1.07 4.41
N LEU A 69 2.79 2.27 4.79
CA LEU A 69 2.22 3.51 4.27
C LEU A 69 2.25 3.57 2.74
N ARG A 70 3.37 3.24 2.11
CA ARG A 70 3.53 3.22 0.65
C ARG A 70 2.52 2.32 -0.06
N ILE A 71 2.16 1.20 0.56
CA ILE A 71 1.20 0.24 -0.01
C ILE A 71 -0.24 0.77 0.09
N TYR A 72 -0.56 1.48 1.17
CA TYR A 72 -1.93 1.91 1.47
C TYR A 72 -2.24 3.34 1.04
N VAL A 73 -1.22 4.21 0.97
CA VAL A 73 -1.45 5.58 0.52
C VAL A 73 -1.86 5.59 -0.95
N ARG A 74 -2.96 6.25 -1.19
CA ARG A 74 -3.49 6.51 -2.53
C ARG A 74 -3.55 8.01 -2.73
N VAL A 75 -2.77 8.51 -3.65
CA VAL A 75 -2.73 9.93 -3.99
C VAL A 75 -3.82 10.21 -5.00
N PRO A 76 -4.84 11.03 -4.66
CA PRO A 76 -5.84 11.46 -5.62
C PRO A 76 -5.18 12.38 -6.65
N ILE A 77 -5.11 11.96 -7.89
CA ILE A 77 -4.49 12.71 -8.96
C ILE A 77 -5.11 12.33 -10.30
N LEU A 78 -5.37 13.35 -11.12
CA LEU A 78 -5.87 13.18 -12.47
C LEU A 78 -4.70 13.21 -13.45
N LEU A 79 -4.37 12.07 -14.05
CA LEU A 79 -3.38 11.93 -15.11
C LEU A 79 -4.02 11.29 -16.34
N GLU A 80 -3.63 11.75 -17.51
CA GLU A 80 -3.99 11.06 -18.76
C GLU A 80 -3.17 9.78 -18.92
N LEU A 81 -3.85 8.70 -19.27
CA LEU A 81 -3.26 7.38 -19.46
C LEU A 81 -3.45 6.91 -20.91
N ASN A 82 -2.43 6.24 -21.41
CA ASN A 82 -2.58 5.39 -22.59
C ASN A 82 -2.46 3.93 -22.13
N LEU A 83 -3.50 3.16 -22.38
CA LEU A 83 -3.60 1.74 -22.07
C LEU A 83 -3.38 0.95 -23.36
N ASP A 84 -2.48 -0.02 -23.35
CA ASP A 84 -2.24 -0.92 -24.49
C ASP A 84 -2.53 -2.36 -24.03
N THR A 85 -3.50 -3.00 -24.62
CA THR A 85 -3.90 -4.37 -24.32
C THR A 85 -4.40 -5.08 -25.57
N GLU A 86 -3.93 -6.30 -25.81
CA GLU A 86 -4.29 -7.11 -26.98
C GLU A 86 -4.07 -6.36 -28.33
N GLY A 87 -3.03 -5.52 -28.40
CA GLY A 87 -2.70 -4.73 -29.60
C GLY A 87 -3.64 -3.55 -29.85
N ARG A 88 -4.51 -3.21 -28.89
CA ARG A 88 -5.42 -2.06 -28.96
C ARG A 88 -5.03 -1.00 -27.93
N ARG A 89 -5.18 0.25 -28.34
CA ARG A 89 -4.88 1.41 -27.49
C ARG A 89 -6.14 2.11 -27.06
N PHE A 90 -6.21 2.45 -25.76
CA PHE A 90 -7.32 3.16 -25.15
C PHE A 90 -6.82 4.34 -24.35
N LYS A 91 -7.59 5.41 -24.28
CA LYS A 91 -7.35 6.50 -23.33
C LYS A 91 -8.13 6.27 -22.05
N ALA A 92 -7.53 6.69 -20.95
CA ALA A 92 -8.14 6.68 -19.63
C ALA A 92 -7.63 7.84 -18.80
N SER A 93 -8.22 8.04 -17.62
CA SER A 93 -7.76 9.01 -16.65
C SER A 93 -7.65 8.35 -15.28
N THR A 94 -6.62 8.69 -14.51
CA THR A 94 -6.50 8.20 -13.13
C THR A 94 -7.53 8.87 -12.23
N LEU A 95 -7.93 8.16 -11.17
CA LEU A 95 -8.64 8.71 -10.02
C LEU A 95 -7.70 8.82 -8.82
N GLU A 96 -6.89 7.81 -8.62
CA GLU A 96 -5.89 7.75 -7.56
C GLU A 96 -4.74 6.81 -7.94
N VAL A 97 -3.55 7.10 -7.43
CA VAL A 97 -2.32 6.33 -7.67
C VAL A 97 -1.69 5.90 -6.35
N SER A 98 -1.21 4.67 -6.29
CA SER A 98 -0.41 4.12 -5.18
C SER A 98 0.88 3.47 -5.72
N ALA A 99 1.80 3.13 -4.83
CA ALA A 99 3.03 2.43 -5.23
C ALA A 99 2.80 1.06 -5.89
N GLY A 100 1.64 0.46 -5.68
CA GLY A 100 1.31 -0.88 -6.20
C GLY A 100 0.30 -0.90 -7.35
N GLY A 101 -0.29 0.25 -7.71
CA GLY A 101 -1.31 0.32 -8.75
C GLY A 101 -2.09 1.61 -8.72
N MET A 102 -3.16 1.67 -9.49
CA MET A 102 -4.03 2.84 -9.57
C MET A 102 -5.48 2.44 -9.81
N SER A 103 -6.39 3.35 -9.51
CA SER A 103 -7.73 3.33 -10.05
C SER A 103 -7.89 4.34 -11.18
N LEU A 104 -8.62 3.99 -12.19
CA LEU A 104 -8.81 4.77 -13.40
C LEU A 104 -10.27 4.73 -13.88
N THR A 105 -10.61 5.67 -14.71
CA THR A 105 -11.86 5.68 -15.48
C THR A 105 -11.56 5.69 -16.98
N SER A 106 -12.35 4.96 -17.75
CA SER A 106 -12.22 4.83 -19.21
C SER A 106 -13.59 4.54 -19.81
N ASP A 107 -13.79 4.90 -21.07
CA ASP A 107 -15.02 4.53 -21.83
C ASP A 107 -15.09 3.03 -22.11
N GLN A 108 -14.02 2.28 -21.87
CA GLN A 108 -13.92 0.85 -22.06
C GLN A 108 -14.08 0.08 -20.76
N LYS A 109 -14.70 -1.10 -20.84
CA LYS A 109 -14.72 -2.08 -19.76
C LYS A 109 -13.63 -3.10 -19.97
N PHE A 110 -12.91 -3.41 -18.90
CA PHE A 110 -11.85 -4.39 -18.92
C PHE A 110 -12.22 -5.61 -18.07
N LYS A 111 -11.72 -6.78 -18.43
CA LYS A 111 -12.00 -8.01 -17.67
C LYS A 111 -11.02 -8.10 -16.49
N VAL A 112 -11.49 -8.55 -15.33
CA VAL A 112 -10.61 -8.88 -14.20
C VAL A 112 -9.61 -9.96 -14.65
N GLY A 113 -8.33 -9.74 -14.32
CA GLY A 113 -7.21 -10.57 -14.79
C GLY A 113 -6.62 -10.17 -16.14
N GLN A 114 -7.23 -9.22 -16.86
CA GLN A 114 -6.67 -8.74 -18.13
C GLN A 114 -5.37 -7.99 -17.89
N VAL A 115 -4.35 -8.32 -18.70
CA VAL A 115 -3.02 -7.69 -18.65
C VAL A 115 -2.95 -6.55 -19.65
N MET A 116 -2.27 -5.46 -19.28
CA MET A 116 -2.08 -4.29 -20.12
C MET A 116 -0.79 -3.56 -19.81
N ASP A 117 -0.26 -2.84 -20.79
CA ASP A 117 0.76 -1.81 -20.59
C ASP A 117 0.08 -0.46 -20.32
N VAL A 118 0.53 0.25 -19.32
CA VAL A 118 0.02 1.57 -18.94
C VAL A 118 1.12 2.60 -19.10
N SER A 119 0.85 3.66 -19.86
CA SER A 119 1.80 4.75 -20.08
C SER A 119 1.21 6.07 -19.65
N PHE A 120 1.94 6.85 -18.90
CA PHE A 120 1.52 8.16 -18.37
C PHE A 120 2.71 9.02 -17.97
N SER A 121 2.44 10.32 -17.72
CA SER A 121 3.43 11.26 -17.21
C SER A 121 3.14 11.57 -15.75
N LEU A 122 4.12 11.42 -14.87
CA LEU A 122 4.05 11.91 -13.50
C LEU A 122 4.17 13.44 -13.45
N PRO A 123 3.67 14.11 -12.42
CA PRO A 123 4.02 15.51 -12.15
C PRO A 123 5.55 15.69 -12.18
N GLY A 124 6.01 16.74 -12.85
CA GLY A 124 7.44 16.93 -13.13
C GLY A 124 7.90 16.35 -14.47
N GLY A 125 6.99 15.74 -15.26
CA GLY A 125 7.24 15.34 -16.64
C GLY A 125 7.89 13.96 -16.84
N GLN A 126 8.15 13.22 -15.76
CA GLN A 126 8.72 11.88 -15.88
C GLN A 126 7.73 10.92 -16.53
N GLN A 127 8.13 10.36 -17.68
CA GLN A 127 7.34 9.34 -18.37
C GLN A 127 7.48 7.98 -17.68
N VAL A 128 6.35 7.31 -17.48
CA VAL A 128 6.28 5.95 -16.94
C VAL A 128 5.53 5.06 -17.93
N LYS A 129 6.11 3.90 -18.21
CA LYS A 129 5.43 2.80 -18.90
C LYS A 129 5.58 1.56 -18.02
N VAL A 130 4.50 0.93 -17.60
CA VAL A 130 4.52 -0.19 -16.65
C VAL A 130 3.47 -1.22 -17.02
N GLY A 131 3.81 -2.49 -16.87
CA GLY A 131 2.86 -3.59 -16.99
C GLY A 131 1.89 -3.60 -15.80
N ALA A 132 0.62 -3.92 -16.06
CA ALA A 132 -0.40 -3.97 -15.04
C ALA A 132 -1.45 -5.05 -15.32
N THR A 133 -2.13 -5.48 -14.27
CA THR A 133 -3.25 -6.44 -14.34
C THR A 133 -4.49 -5.83 -13.71
N VAL A 134 -5.64 -6.00 -14.36
CA VAL A 134 -6.94 -5.56 -13.84
C VAL A 134 -7.32 -6.39 -12.61
N CYS A 135 -7.54 -5.73 -11.47
CA CYS A 135 -7.92 -6.36 -10.21
C CYS A 135 -9.42 -6.33 -9.95
N TRP A 136 -10.09 -5.27 -10.35
CA TRP A 136 -11.52 -5.09 -10.19
C TRP A 136 -12.09 -4.11 -11.23
N GLN A 137 -13.37 -4.29 -11.52
CA GLN A 137 -14.19 -3.41 -12.35
C GLN A 137 -15.44 -3.04 -11.56
N ARG A 138 -15.81 -1.78 -11.57
CA ARG A 138 -17.04 -1.26 -10.93
C ARG A 138 -17.93 -0.57 -11.95
N GLU A 139 -19.11 -0.20 -11.49
CA GLU A 139 -20.01 0.69 -12.24
C GLU A 139 -19.32 2.03 -12.54
N HIS A 140 -19.89 2.80 -13.49
CA HIS A 140 -19.33 4.05 -13.99
C HIS A 140 -17.93 3.91 -14.60
N ASN A 141 -17.63 2.74 -15.18
CA ASN A 141 -16.37 2.46 -15.90
C ASN A 141 -15.10 2.66 -15.05
N GLN A 142 -15.22 2.49 -13.73
CA GLN A 142 -14.08 2.53 -12.83
C GLN A 142 -13.37 1.17 -12.82
N THR A 143 -12.07 1.20 -13.01
CA THR A 143 -11.19 0.03 -13.06
C THR A 143 -10.04 0.19 -12.09
N GLY A 144 -9.78 -0.82 -11.28
CA GLY A 144 -8.56 -0.90 -10.48
C GLY A 144 -7.54 -1.82 -11.11
N ILE A 145 -6.34 -1.32 -11.25
CA ILE A 145 -5.20 -2.08 -11.79
C ILE A 145 -4.07 -2.17 -10.77
N ARG A 146 -3.36 -3.27 -10.80
CA ARG A 146 -2.15 -3.51 -10.01
C ARG A 146 -0.96 -3.57 -10.96
N PHE A 147 0.09 -2.83 -10.64
CA PHE A 147 1.35 -2.88 -11.38
C PHE A 147 2.02 -4.24 -11.20
N GLU A 148 2.69 -4.70 -12.26
CA GLU A 148 3.47 -5.94 -12.22
C GLU A 148 4.62 -5.80 -11.21
N ALA A 149 4.69 -6.74 -10.26
CA ALA A 149 5.63 -6.64 -9.13
C ALA A 149 7.10 -6.73 -9.59
N THR A 150 7.36 -7.45 -10.66
CA THR A 150 8.69 -7.65 -11.26
C THR A 150 9.09 -6.52 -12.21
N ASP A 151 8.18 -5.61 -12.57
CA ASP A 151 8.48 -4.50 -13.45
C ASP A 151 9.15 -3.34 -12.68
N GLU A 152 10.45 -3.19 -12.84
CA GLU A 152 11.23 -2.15 -12.18
C GLU A 152 10.80 -0.73 -12.55
N ARG A 153 10.14 -0.53 -13.70
CA ARG A 153 9.65 0.78 -14.15
C ARG A 153 8.63 1.38 -13.17
N ARG A 154 7.94 0.55 -12.38
CA ARG A 154 7.07 1.00 -11.27
C ARG A 154 7.80 1.75 -10.16
N LEU A 155 9.14 1.61 -10.06
CA LEU A 155 9.94 2.29 -9.05
C LEU A 155 9.91 3.83 -9.21
N ALA A 156 9.65 4.33 -10.41
CA ALA A 156 9.44 5.76 -10.65
C ALA A 156 8.19 6.26 -9.91
N VAL A 157 7.09 5.51 -9.98
CA VAL A 157 5.86 5.83 -9.24
C VAL A 157 6.09 5.79 -7.74
N ARG A 158 6.83 4.79 -7.26
CA ARG A 158 7.17 4.67 -5.85
C ARG A 158 7.97 5.87 -5.34
N ARG A 159 9.00 6.30 -6.08
CA ARG A 159 9.82 7.48 -5.74
C ARG A 159 8.98 8.75 -5.69
N TRP A 160 8.12 8.95 -6.68
CA TRP A 160 7.22 10.08 -6.71
C TRP A 160 6.26 10.11 -5.49
N ILE A 161 5.72 8.96 -5.07
CA ILE A 161 4.90 8.86 -3.86
C ILE A 161 5.72 9.16 -2.60
N ASP A 162 6.97 8.69 -2.53
CA ASP A 162 7.86 8.99 -1.41
C ASP A 162 8.12 10.49 -1.27
N GLU A 163 8.37 11.18 -2.39
CA GLU A 163 8.51 12.64 -2.44
C GLU A 163 7.22 13.34 -2.01
N TYR A 164 6.06 12.88 -2.51
CA TYR A 164 4.75 13.41 -2.13
C TYR A 164 4.48 13.28 -0.63
N LEU A 165 4.94 12.20 0.00
CA LEU A 165 4.80 11.94 1.44
C LEU A 165 5.89 12.63 2.28
N GLY A 166 6.92 13.23 1.68
CA GLY A 166 8.05 13.82 2.39
C GLY A 166 8.89 12.78 3.14
N ILE A 167 9.00 11.55 2.62
CA ILE A 167 9.73 10.42 3.24
C ILE A 167 10.95 9.97 2.44
N SER A 168 11.36 10.78 1.48
CA SER A 168 12.58 10.60 0.69
C SER A 168 13.86 10.91 1.48
#